data_9f0dde97fa66669f198e5b33bd7b2968
#
_entry.id   9f0dde97fa66669f198e5b33bd7b2968
#
_cell.length_a   1.000
_cell.length_b   1.000
_cell.length_c   1.000
_cell.angle_alpha   90.00
_cell.angle_beta   90.00
_cell.angle_gamma   90.00
#
_symmetry.space_group_name_H-M   'P 1'
#
loop_
_entity.id
_entity.type
_entity.pdbx_description
1 polymer ?
#
loop_
_entity_poly.entity_id
_entity_poly.type
_entity_poly.pdbx_seq_one_letter_code
_entity_poly.pdbx_strand_id
1 'polypeptide(L)'
;HLLAIPSVKAHSSVMTNARGAFSASLGEWGVFACMYFAKRVDEMRAAQRESRWIRTTVGMIQGKEMLVVGYGDIGQHVARRAKAMGMRVSAVRRTPEKTDPRDEHVERVVGFQSLKEAVAKADYVVVALPATKETDKLIDGDVLNAMKETSVLVNVGRGSTIDEDALVDALSNKKIAGAALDVFAVEPLPSDHPFYKLENCLMSFHCADLTSDYHDLALDCFIQHAKEYVEGKPFTNVVDKELGY
;
A
#
# COMPACT_ATOMS: atom_id res chain seq x y z
N HIS A 1 -1.78 17.60 4.87
CA HIS A 1 -3.11 17.19 4.40
C HIS A 1 -4.12 18.33 4.59
N LEU A 2 -4.87 18.73 3.53
CA LEU A 2 -5.77 19.89 3.57
C LEU A 2 -6.85 19.78 4.69
N LEU A 3 -7.34 18.58 4.95
CA LEU A 3 -8.34 18.33 6.01
C LEU A 3 -7.78 18.45 7.43
N ALA A 4 -6.47 18.56 7.62
CA ALA A 4 -5.88 18.90 8.91
C ALA A 4 -6.08 20.40 9.26
N ILE A 5 -6.46 21.23 8.28
CA ILE A 5 -6.74 22.65 8.47
C ILE A 5 -8.20 22.78 8.89
N PRO A 6 -8.52 23.23 10.16
CA PRO A 6 -9.88 23.24 10.67
C PRO A 6 -10.86 24.06 9.81
N SER A 7 -10.43 25.21 9.28
CA SER A 7 -11.25 26.06 8.42
C SER A 7 -11.61 25.40 7.08
N VAL A 8 -10.73 24.58 6.51
CA VAL A 8 -10.99 23.80 5.29
C VAL A 8 -11.98 22.67 5.59
N LYS A 9 -11.78 21.96 6.69
CA LYS A 9 -12.69 20.89 7.12
C LYS A 9 -14.10 21.40 7.37
N ALA A 10 -14.23 22.54 8.08
CA ALA A 10 -15.51 23.13 8.44
C ALA A 10 -16.21 23.86 7.29
N HIS A 11 -15.52 24.17 6.19
CA HIS A 11 -16.11 24.91 5.08
C HIS A 11 -17.15 24.06 4.33
N SER A 12 -18.25 24.67 3.88
CA SER A 12 -19.37 24.01 3.20
C SER A 12 -19.07 23.56 1.76
N SER A 13 -17.93 24.00 1.17
CA SER A 13 -17.55 23.61 -0.20
C SER A 13 -17.37 22.10 -0.33
N VAL A 14 -17.75 21.55 -1.47
CA VAL A 14 -17.44 20.18 -1.84
C VAL A 14 -15.93 20.06 -2.09
N MET A 15 -15.34 19.00 -1.62
CA MET A 15 -13.94 18.63 -1.89
C MET A 15 -13.93 17.33 -2.67
N THR A 16 -13.17 17.30 -3.76
CA THR A 16 -12.92 16.10 -4.55
C THR A 16 -11.44 15.71 -4.52
N ASN A 17 -11.13 14.49 -4.87
CA ASN A 17 -9.75 14.00 -4.99
C ASN A 17 -9.53 13.28 -6.34
N ALA A 18 -8.29 12.96 -6.64
CA ALA A 18 -7.89 12.27 -7.86
C ALA A 18 -7.96 10.73 -7.75
N ARG A 19 -8.95 10.18 -7.03
CA ARG A 19 -9.14 8.72 -6.94
C ARG A 19 -9.24 8.12 -8.35
N GLY A 20 -8.52 7.04 -8.58
CA GLY A 20 -8.47 6.33 -9.86
C GLY A 20 -7.32 6.76 -10.76
N ALA A 21 -6.82 8.00 -10.63
CA ALA A 21 -5.77 8.51 -11.51
C ALA A 21 -4.45 7.70 -11.37
N PHE A 22 -4.07 7.33 -10.15
CA PHE A 22 -2.74 6.79 -9.86
C PHE A 22 -2.75 5.31 -9.43
N SER A 23 -3.92 4.73 -9.25
CA SER A 23 -4.07 3.39 -8.66
C SER A 23 -3.49 2.27 -9.52
N ALA A 24 -3.38 2.49 -10.83
CA ALA A 24 -2.77 1.52 -11.74
C ALA A 24 -1.29 1.33 -11.43
N SER A 25 -0.52 2.42 -11.34
CA SER A 25 0.92 2.39 -11.04
C SER A 25 1.19 1.84 -9.64
N LEU A 26 0.45 2.31 -8.63
CA LEU A 26 0.55 1.79 -7.25
C LEU A 26 0.24 0.30 -7.18
N GLY A 27 -0.75 -0.18 -7.97
CA GLY A 27 -1.05 -1.60 -8.08
C GLY A 27 0.09 -2.42 -8.69
N GLU A 28 0.79 -1.87 -9.68
CA GLU A 28 2.00 -2.47 -10.28
C GLU A 28 3.15 -2.52 -9.29
N TRP A 29 3.40 -1.40 -8.60
CA TRP A 29 4.47 -1.32 -7.60
C TRP A 29 4.26 -2.32 -6.47
N GLY A 30 3.02 -2.48 -5.98
CA GLY A 30 2.70 -3.47 -4.94
C GLY A 30 3.06 -4.90 -5.35
N VAL A 31 2.76 -5.32 -6.58
CA VAL A 31 3.11 -6.66 -7.08
C VAL A 31 4.60 -6.76 -7.42
N PHE A 32 5.20 -5.69 -7.97
CA PHE A 32 6.65 -5.62 -8.20
C PHE A 32 7.41 -5.84 -6.90
N ALA A 33 7.01 -5.18 -5.81
CA ALA A 33 7.65 -5.36 -4.51
C ALA A 33 7.62 -6.83 -4.04
N CYS A 34 6.50 -7.53 -4.21
CA CYS A 34 6.41 -8.96 -3.91
C CYS A 34 7.40 -9.78 -4.76
N MET A 35 7.49 -9.50 -6.07
CA MET A 35 8.43 -10.18 -6.95
C MET A 35 9.88 -9.86 -6.62
N TYR A 36 10.19 -8.62 -6.23
CA TYR A 36 11.52 -8.19 -5.84
C TYR A 36 12.10 -9.08 -4.74
N PHE A 37 11.34 -9.28 -3.66
CA PHE A 37 11.75 -10.18 -2.57
C PHE A 37 11.75 -11.64 -3.00
N ALA A 38 10.70 -12.11 -3.68
CA ALA A 38 10.65 -13.50 -4.17
C ALA A 38 11.84 -13.85 -5.07
N LYS A 39 12.31 -12.91 -5.89
CA LYS A 39 13.43 -13.11 -6.82
C LYS A 39 14.79 -12.77 -6.22
N ARG A 40 14.85 -12.32 -4.95
CA ARG A 40 16.11 -11.98 -4.24
C ARG A 40 16.94 -10.97 -5.04
N VAL A 41 16.30 -9.92 -5.54
CA VAL A 41 16.93 -8.96 -6.46
C VAL A 41 18.10 -8.24 -5.80
N ASP A 42 18.02 -7.90 -4.50
CA ASP A 42 19.15 -7.28 -3.77
C ASP A 42 20.40 -8.14 -3.77
N GLU A 43 20.26 -9.44 -3.51
CA GLU A 43 21.39 -10.36 -3.53
C GLU A 43 22.04 -10.45 -4.91
N MET A 44 21.21 -10.48 -5.97
CA MET A 44 21.71 -10.47 -7.35
C MET A 44 22.44 -9.16 -7.66
N ARG A 45 21.87 -8.03 -7.22
CA ARG A 45 22.48 -6.71 -7.42
C ARG A 45 23.77 -6.54 -6.63
N ALA A 46 23.85 -7.06 -5.40
CA ALA A 46 25.07 -7.07 -4.61
C ALA A 46 26.17 -7.91 -5.31
N ALA A 47 25.84 -9.11 -5.71
CA ALA A 47 26.78 -9.99 -6.42
C ALA A 47 27.27 -9.36 -7.75
N GLN A 48 26.38 -8.68 -8.50
CA GLN A 48 26.75 -7.97 -9.72
C GLN A 48 27.76 -6.84 -9.44
N ARG A 49 27.55 -6.05 -8.38
CA ARG A 49 28.49 -4.97 -7.99
C ARG A 49 29.86 -5.50 -7.60
N GLU A 50 29.90 -6.72 -7.04
CA GLU A 50 31.13 -7.42 -6.63
C GLU A 50 31.73 -8.28 -7.74
N SER A 51 31.18 -8.24 -8.96
CA SER A 51 31.60 -9.11 -10.09
C SER A 51 31.58 -10.60 -9.73
N ARG A 52 30.68 -11.03 -8.84
CA ARG A 52 30.54 -12.43 -8.42
C ARG A 52 29.41 -13.13 -9.20
N TRP A 53 29.75 -14.26 -9.78
CA TRP A 53 28.75 -15.19 -10.32
C TRP A 53 28.12 -15.98 -9.18
N ILE A 54 26.82 -15.80 -8.94
CA ILE A 54 26.07 -16.57 -7.95
C ILE A 54 25.00 -17.45 -8.60
N ARG A 55 24.70 -18.58 -7.98
CA ARG A 55 23.52 -19.39 -8.26
C ARG A 55 22.73 -19.47 -6.97
N THR A 56 21.59 -18.76 -6.91
CA THR A 56 20.72 -18.73 -5.74
C THR A 56 19.34 -19.28 -6.07
N THR A 57 18.71 -19.93 -5.09
CA THR A 57 17.32 -20.37 -5.23
C THR A 57 16.39 -19.17 -5.05
N VAL A 58 15.54 -18.95 -6.05
CA VAL A 58 14.52 -17.89 -6.00
C VAL A 58 13.15 -18.47 -5.74
N GLY A 59 12.27 -17.66 -5.15
CA GLY A 59 10.87 -18.01 -4.92
C GLY A 59 9.96 -17.66 -6.11
N MET A 60 8.70 -18.05 -5.97
CA MET A 60 7.59 -17.66 -6.85
C MET A 60 6.51 -17.01 -6.00
N ILE A 61 5.80 -16.03 -6.58
CA ILE A 61 4.60 -15.45 -5.95
C ILE A 61 3.35 -16.24 -6.30
N GLN A 62 3.35 -17.01 -7.37
CA GLN A 62 2.25 -17.89 -7.75
C GLN A 62 1.91 -18.86 -6.60
N GLY A 63 0.64 -18.99 -6.28
CA GLY A 63 0.15 -19.83 -5.19
C GLY A 63 0.37 -19.29 -3.79
N LYS A 64 1.02 -18.12 -3.64
CA LYS A 64 1.24 -17.46 -2.34
C LYS A 64 0.01 -16.70 -1.88
N GLU A 65 -0.11 -16.52 -0.56
CA GLU A 65 -1.18 -15.76 0.09
C GLU A 65 -0.82 -14.28 0.14
N MET A 66 -1.65 -13.43 -0.47
CA MET A 66 -1.57 -11.98 -0.30
C MET A 66 -2.74 -11.48 0.54
N LEU A 67 -2.45 -10.65 1.52
CA LEU A 67 -3.43 -9.86 2.25
C LEU A 67 -3.34 -8.41 1.83
N VAL A 68 -4.45 -7.85 1.33
CA VAL A 68 -4.56 -6.41 1.03
C VAL A 68 -5.26 -5.74 2.20
N VAL A 69 -4.54 -4.89 2.93
CA VAL A 69 -5.06 -4.09 4.05
C VAL A 69 -5.46 -2.72 3.54
N GLY A 70 -6.77 -2.51 3.40
CA GLY A 70 -7.34 -1.37 2.70
C GLY A 70 -7.83 -1.74 1.30
N TYR A 71 -9.05 -2.28 1.20
CA TYR A 71 -9.66 -2.72 -0.06
C TYR A 71 -10.50 -1.59 -0.68
N GLY A 72 -9.83 -0.45 -0.91
CA GLY A 72 -10.30 0.68 -1.70
C GLY A 72 -9.81 0.60 -3.14
N ASP A 73 -9.72 1.74 -3.82
CA ASP A 73 -9.33 1.79 -5.23
C ASP A 73 -7.93 1.20 -5.48
N ILE A 74 -6.90 1.67 -4.76
CA ILE A 74 -5.53 1.15 -4.86
C ILE A 74 -5.49 -0.36 -4.51
N GLY A 75 -6.14 -0.74 -3.41
CA GLY A 75 -6.16 -2.15 -2.97
C GLY A 75 -6.78 -3.09 -3.99
N GLN A 76 -7.84 -2.67 -4.68
CA GLN A 76 -8.45 -3.45 -5.77
C GLN A 76 -7.49 -3.58 -6.97
N HIS A 77 -6.74 -2.50 -7.31
CA HIS A 77 -5.74 -2.55 -8.37
C HIS A 77 -4.57 -3.51 -8.04
N VAL A 78 -4.14 -3.57 -6.77
CA VAL A 78 -3.17 -4.57 -6.29
C VAL A 78 -3.76 -5.98 -6.40
N ALA A 79 -4.96 -6.20 -5.86
CA ALA A 79 -5.61 -7.51 -5.80
C ALA A 79 -5.80 -8.13 -7.20
N ARG A 80 -6.31 -7.33 -8.15
CA ARG A 80 -6.51 -7.76 -9.55
C ARG A 80 -5.20 -8.23 -10.18
N ARG A 81 -4.11 -7.49 -9.99
CA ARG A 81 -2.80 -7.85 -10.54
C ARG A 81 -2.20 -9.08 -9.86
N ALA A 82 -2.29 -9.14 -8.54
CA ALA A 82 -1.83 -10.29 -7.78
C ALA A 82 -2.57 -11.58 -8.17
N LYS A 83 -3.89 -11.50 -8.33
CA LYS A 83 -4.72 -12.61 -8.82
C LYS A 83 -4.31 -13.06 -10.21
N ALA A 84 -4.07 -12.12 -11.14
CA ALA A 84 -3.58 -12.42 -12.49
C ALA A 84 -2.21 -13.11 -12.49
N MET A 85 -1.37 -12.84 -11.48
CA MET A 85 -0.09 -13.53 -11.25
C MET A 85 -0.24 -14.86 -10.50
N GLY A 86 -1.46 -15.34 -10.27
CA GLY A 86 -1.76 -16.63 -9.66
C GLY A 86 -1.63 -16.67 -8.13
N MET A 87 -1.67 -15.52 -7.45
CA MET A 87 -1.74 -15.45 -5.99
C MET A 87 -3.16 -15.72 -5.47
N ARG A 88 -3.29 -16.20 -4.24
CA ARG A 88 -4.54 -16.21 -3.49
C ARG A 88 -4.64 -14.89 -2.71
N VAL A 89 -5.71 -14.14 -2.94
CA VAL A 89 -5.84 -12.79 -2.40
C VAL A 89 -7.01 -12.73 -1.41
N SER A 90 -6.73 -12.24 -0.22
CA SER A 90 -7.72 -11.84 0.78
C SER A 90 -7.56 -10.36 1.10
N ALA A 91 -8.60 -9.74 1.66
CA ALA A 91 -8.53 -8.33 1.99
C ALA A 91 -9.12 -8.02 3.38
N VAL A 92 -8.64 -6.91 3.95
CA VAL A 92 -9.18 -6.29 5.15
C VAL A 92 -9.67 -4.89 4.80
N ARG A 93 -10.90 -4.54 5.20
CA ARG A 93 -11.44 -3.19 5.07
C ARG A 93 -12.39 -2.87 6.22
N ARG A 94 -12.65 -1.57 6.44
CA ARG A 94 -13.52 -1.10 7.53
C ARG A 94 -14.96 -1.64 7.42
N THR A 95 -15.51 -1.70 6.23
CA THR A 95 -16.89 -2.11 5.92
C THR A 95 -16.90 -3.26 4.92
N PRO A 96 -16.65 -4.51 5.35
CA PRO A 96 -16.55 -5.66 4.45
C PRO A 96 -17.81 -5.89 3.60
N GLU A 97 -18.98 -5.57 4.15
CA GLU A 97 -20.29 -5.69 3.50
C GLU A 97 -20.48 -4.78 2.27
N LYS A 98 -19.62 -3.76 2.10
CA LYS A 98 -19.61 -2.91 0.91
C LYS A 98 -18.80 -3.49 -0.25
N THR A 99 -18.23 -4.69 -0.09
CA THR A 99 -17.54 -5.38 -1.19
C THR A 99 -18.59 -6.05 -2.08
N ASP A 100 -18.46 -5.89 -3.40
CA ASP A 100 -19.33 -6.61 -4.35
C ASP A 100 -19.13 -8.13 -4.14
N PRO A 101 -20.17 -8.89 -3.86
CA PRO A 101 -20.06 -10.35 -3.66
C PRO A 101 -19.60 -11.09 -4.93
N ARG A 102 -19.64 -10.42 -6.09
CA ARG A 102 -19.16 -10.96 -7.36
C ARG A 102 -17.71 -10.58 -7.67
N ASP A 103 -17.03 -9.90 -6.74
CA ASP A 103 -15.62 -9.54 -6.92
C ASP A 103 -14.75 -10.80 -6.93
N GLU A 104 -14.29 -11.17 -8.13
CA GLU A 104 -13.47 -12.36 -8.37
C GLU A 104 -11.99 -12.19 -8.01
N HIS A 105 -11.58 -10.96 -7.63
CA HIS A 105 -10.18 -10.66 -7.34
C HIS A 105 -9.76 -11.02 -5.92
N VAL A 106 -10.72 -11.23 -5.02
CA VAL A 106 -10.50 -11.62 -3.63
C VAL A 106 -11.31 -12.84 -3.25
N GLU A 107 -10.72 -13.73 -2.47
CA GLU A 107 -11.42 -14.92 -1.94
C GLU A 107 -12.22 -14.60 -0.68
N ARG A 108 -11.76 -13.60 0.09
CA ARG A 108 -12.39 -13.20 1.35
C ARG A 108 -12.07 -11.74 1.68
N VAL A 109 -13.07 -11.01 2.18
CA VAL A 109 -12.90 -9.68 2.76
C VAL A 109 -13.41 -9.70 4.20
N VAL A 110 -12.59 -9.19 5.14
CA VAL A 110 -12.91 -9.16 6.57
C VAL A 110 -12.71 -7.76 7.15
N GLY A 111 -13.20 -7.52 8.36
CA GLY A 111 -13.02 -6.26 9.09
C GLY A 111 -11.67 -6.15 9.81
N PHE A 112 -11.33 -4.95 10.30
CA PHE A 112 -10.08 -4.69 11.03
C PHE A 112 -9.92 -5.55 12.29
N GLN A 113 -11.02 -5.97 12.92
CA GLN A 113 -10.99 -6.86 14.08
C GLN A 113 -10.34 -8.22 13.80
N SER A 114 -10.31 -8.64 12.52
CA SER A 114 -9.68 -9.89 12.09
C SER A 114 -8.26 -9.71 11.52
N LEU A 115 -7.68 -8.49 11.63
CA LEU A 115 -6.40 -8.16 11.00
C LEU A 115 -5.26 -9.09 11.47
N LYS A 116 -5.11 -9.30 12.78
CA LYS A 116 -4.05 -10.18 13.33
C LYS A 116 -4.17 -11.62 12.83
N GLU A 117 -5.38 -12.16 12.77
CA GLU A 117 -5.62 -13.50 12.22
C GLU A 117 -5.30 -13.56 10.72
N ALA A 118 -5.60 -12.50 9.99
CA ALA A 118 -5.39 -12.43 8.56
C ALA A 118 -3.89 -12.32 8.19
N VAL A 119 -3.12 -11.47 8.89
CA VAL A 119 -1.68 -11.32 8.63
C VAL A 119 -0.90 -12.60 8.94
N ALA A 120 -1.34 -13.38 9.93
CA ALA A 120 -0.70 -14.65 10.29
C ALA A 120 -0.72 -15.70 9.18
N LYS A 121 -1.64 -15.58 8.22
CA LYS A 121 -1.78 -16.50 7.07
C LYS A 121 -1.07 -15.99 5.83
N ALA A 122 -0.77 -14.69 5.75
CA ALA A 122 -0.24 -14.05 4.56
C ALA A 122 1.26 -14.28 4.36
N ASP A 123 1.66 -14.48 3.11
CA ASP A 123 3.07 -14.43 2.69
C ASP A 123 3.46 -12.99 2.31
N TYR A 124 2.49 -12.20 1.84
CA TYR A 124 2.65 -10.79 1.49
C TYR A 124 1.49 -9.99 2.06
N VAL A 125 1.80 -8.90 2.76
CA VAL A 125 0.82 -7.97 3.32
C VAL A 125 1.00 -6.63 2.63
N VAL A 126 -0.01 -6.19 1.86
CA VAL A 126 0.04 -4.91 1.14
C VAL A 126 -0.92 -3.92 1.80
N VAL A 127 -0.38 -2.85 2.36
CA VAL A 127 -1.12 -1.78 3.01
C VAL A 127 -1.42 -0.68 2.00
N ALA A 128 -2.72 -0.40 1.80
CA ALA A 128 -3.27 0.62 0.91
C ALA A 128 -4.33 1.46 1.64
N LEU A 129 -4.02 1.88 2.86
CA LEU A 129 -4.91 2.62 3.74
C LEU A 129 -4.70 4.14 3.64
N PRO A 130 -5.77 4.95 3.74
CA PRO A 130 -5.64 6.38 3.98
C PRO A 130 -5.16 6.66 5.41
N ALA A 131 -4.57 7.83 5.66
CA ALA A 131 -4.26 8.31 7.00
C ALA A 131 -5.54 8.84 7.67
N THR A 132 -6.02 8.14 8.67
CA THR A 132 -7.16 8.52 9.52
C THR A 132 -6.86 8.16 10.96
N LYS A 133 -7.68 8.64 11.92
CA LYS A 133 -7.52 8.26 13.34
C LYS A 133 -7.64 6.75 13.57
N GLU A 134 -8.46 6.06 12.77
CA GLU A 134 -8.66 4.61 12.90
C GLU A 134 -7.50 3.79 12.30
N THR A 135 -6.78 4.37 11.33
CA THR A 135 -5.71 3.67 10.62
C THR A 135 -4.32 4.09 11.09
N ASP A 136 -4.23 5.09 11.98
CA ASP A 136 -2.97 5.53 12.57
C ASP A 136 -2.34 4.39 13.36
N LYS A 137 -1.11 4.01 12.99
CA LYS A 137 -0.38 2.86 13.55
C LYS A 137 -1.19 1.55 13.62
N LEU A 138 -2.13 1.36 12.68
CA LEU A 138 -2.93 0.12 12.63
C LEU A 138 -2.05 -1.14 12.48
N ILE A 139 -0.92 -1.00 11.76
CA ILE A 139 0.12 -2.03 11.69
C ILE A 139 1.13 -1.74 12.81
N ASP A 140 0.78 -2.16 13.99
CA ASP A 140 1.58 -2.02 15.20
C ASP A 140 2.52 -3.22 15.44
N GLY A 141 3.27 -3.18 16.56
CA GLY A 141 4.17 -4.26 16.93
C GLY A 141 3.47 -5.62 17.13
N ASP A 142 2.23 -5.61 17.60
CA ASP A 142 1.45 -6.83 17.76
C ASP A 142 1.03 -7.45 16.43
N VAL A 143 0.64 -6.61 15.45
CA VAL A 143 0.32 -7.06 14.10
C VAL A 143 1.57 -7.57 13.40
N LEU A 144 2.70 -6.86 13.51
CA LEU A 144 3.99 -7.29 12.96
C LEU A 144 4.46 -8.62 13.56
N ASN A 145 4.31 -8.81 14.88
CA ASN A 145 4.66 -10.05 15.56
C ASN A 145 3.73 -11.23 15.19
N ALA A 146 2.52 -10.97 14.69
CA ALA A 146 1.61 -11.99 14.20
C ALA A 146 1.93 -12.44 12.77
N MET A 147 2.71 -11.68 12.00
CA MET A 147 3.13 -12.03 10.64
C MET A 147 4.08 -13.24 10.64
N LYS A 148 4.15 -13.95 9.51
CA LYS A 148 5.14 -15.02 9.34
C LYS A 148 6.56 -14.45 9.25
N GLU A 149 7.56 -15.13 9.77
CA GLU A 149 8.97 -14.75 9.60
C GLU A 149 9.40 -14.64 8.12
N THR A 150 8.72 -15.39 7.25
CA THR A 150 8.98 -15.38 5.80
C THR A 150 8.16 -14.34 5.04
N SER A 151 7.29 -13.59 5.71
CA SER A 151 6.40 -12.64 5.05
C SER A 151 7.06 -11.29 4.76
N VAL A 152 6.52 -10.59 3.77
CA VAL A 152 6.95 -9.25 3.35
C VAL A 152 5.80 -8.27 3.54
N LEU A 153 6.09 -7.12 4.15
CA LEU A 153 5.19 -6.00 4.29
C LEU A 153 5.43 -4.99 3.16
N VAL A 154 4.36 -4.53 2.51
CA VAL A 154 4.42 -3.51 1.45
C VAL A 154 3.50 -2.35 1.84
N ASN A 155 3.96 -1.10 1.78
CA ASN A 155 3.12 0.06 2.04
C ASN A 155 3.08 1.01 0.83
N VAL A 156 1.89 1.13 0.22
CA VAL A 156 1.56 2.06 -0.87
C VAL A 156 0.45 3.04 -0.47
N GLY A 157 0.11 3.09 0.82
CA GLY A 157 -0.94 3.94 1.37
C GLY A 157 -0.40 5.22 1.98
N ARG A 158 -0.22 5.22 3.30
CA ARG A 158 0.36 6.33 4.07
C ARG A 158 1.29 5.80 5.16
N GLY A 159 2.41 6.49 5.39
CA GLY A 159 3.43 6.07 6.37
C GLY A 159 2.86 5.93 7.78
N SER A 160 2.03 6.87 8.23
CA SER A 160 1.41 6.85 9.56
C SER A 160 0.55 5.63 9.86
N THR A 161 0.21 4.81 8.86
CA THR A 161 -0.57 3.57 9.07
C THR A 161 0.25 2.44 9.69
N ILE A 162 1.57 2.60 9.74
CA ILE A 162 2.51 1.65 10.34
C ILE A 162 3.22 2.32 11.52
N ASP A 163 3.42 1.60 12.60
CA ASP A 163 4.37 1.98 13.64
C ASP A 163 5.79 1.73 13.12
N GLU A 164 6.47 2.81 12.69
CA GLU A 164 7.80 2.69 12.07
C GLU A 164 8.87 2.19 13.05
N ASP A 165 8.79 2.56 14.32
CA ASP A 165 9.72 2.04 15.33
C ASP A 165 9.58 0.54 15.50
N ALA A 166 8.34 0.05 15.56
CA ALA A 166 8.04 -1.39 15.62
C ALA A 166 8.47 -2.11 14.33
N LEU A 167 8.33 -1.46 13.17
CA LEU A 167 8.78 -2.04 11.89
C LEU A 167 10.31 -2.10 11.82
N VAL A 168 11.03 -1.07 12.27
CA VAL A 168 12.50 -1.09 12.38
C VAL A 168 12.96 -2.25 13.26
N ASP A 169 12.33 -2.46 14.43
CA ASP A 169 12.64 -3.60 15.30
C ASP A 169 12.36 -4.94 14.60
N ALA A 170 11.21 -5.07 13.94
CA ALA A 170 10.84 -6.30 13.25
C ALA A 170 11.81 -6.66 12.10
N LEU A 171 12.25 -5.67 11.34
CA LEU A 171 13.21 -5.85 10.25
C LEU A 171 14.62 -6.15 10.75
N SER A 172 15.09 -5.40 11.76
CA SER A 172 16.42 -5.55 12.35
C SER A 172 16.60 -6.92 13.01
N ASN A 173 15.55 -7.41 13.67
CA ASN A 173 15.54 -8.72 14.32
C ASN A 173 15.04 -9.86 13.42
N LYS A 174 14.80 -9.59 12.13
CA LYS A 174 14.33 -10.57 11.13
C LYS A 174 13.04 -11.30 11.54
N LYS A 175 12.16 -10.62 12.27
CA LYS A 175 10.82 -11.13 12.63
C LYS A 175 9.92 -11.27 11.41
N ILE A 176 10.20 -10.47 10.36
CA ILE A 176 9.63 -10.60 9.02
C ILE A 176 10.77 -10.59 8.01
N ALA A 177 10.54 -11.15 6.82
CA ALA A 177 11.59 -11.27 5.80
C ALA A 177 12.04 -9.92 5.23
N GLY A 178 11.12 -8.97 5.10
CA GLY A 178 11.44 -7.66 4.58
C GLY A 178 10.24 -6.73 4.50
N ALA A 179 10.50 -5.50 4.09
CA ALA A 179 9.47 -4.51 3.79
C ALA A 179 9.78 -3.74 2.50
N ALA A 180 8.73 -3.29 1.80
CA ALA A 180 8.80 -2.35 0.70
C ALA A 180 7.93 -1.13 1.01
N LEU A 181 8.56 0.04 1.10
CA LEU A 181 7.93 1.26 1.57
C LEU A 181 8.02 2.34 0.50
N ASP A 182 6.87 2.81 0.01
CA ASP A 182 6.81 4.00 -0.83
C ASP A 182 6.60 5.27 0.00
N VAL A 183 5.99 5.12 1.18
CA VAL A 183 5.54 6.24 2.03
C VAL A 183 6.05 6.10 3.47
N PHE A 184 6.25 7.24 4.13
CA PHE A 184 6.84 7.34 5.46
C PHE A 184 5.99 8.24 6.38
N ALA A 185 6.13 8.07 7.70
CA ALA A 185 5.40 8.89 8.67
C ALA A 185 5.83 10.36 8.63
N VAL A 186 7.12 10.59 8.37
CA VAL A 186 7.70 11.93 8.12
C VAL A 186 8.33 11.94 6.75
N GLU A 187 7.90 12.85 5.91
CA GLU A 187 8.41 13.04 4.54
C GLU A 187 8.85 14.48 4.32
N PRO A 188 10.06 14.69 3.76
CA PRO A 188 11.08 13.70 3.39
C PRO A 188 11.62 12.91 4.60
N LEU A 189 11.92 11.61 4.39
CA LEU A 189 12.50 10.76 5.42
C LEU A 189 13.85 11.33 5.88
N PRO A 190 14.06 11.55 7.19
CA PRO A 190 15.34 12.04 7.73
C PRO A 190 16.53 11.17 7.29
N SER A 191 17.66 11.79 6.93
CA SER A 191 18.82 11.09 6.36
C SER A 191 19.50 10.10 7.32
N ASP A 192 19.25 10.22 8.61
CA ASP A 192 19.76 9.33 9.67
C ASP A 192 18.78 8.22 10.04
N HIS A 193 17.61 8.16 9.38
CA HIS A 193 16.58 7.16 9.68
C HIS A 193 17.09 5.74 9.48
N PRO A 194 16.79 4.80 10.41
CA PRO A 194 17.29 3.42 10.35
C PRO A 194 16.97 2.68 9.05
N PHE A 195 15.84 2.95 8.41
CA PHE A 195 15.44 2.28 7.16
C PHE A 195 16.51 2.33 6.06
N TYR A 196 17.31 3.42 5.96
CA TYR A 196 18.39 3.53 4.98
C TYR A 196 19.50 2.47 5.15
N LYS A 197 19.61 1.87 6.33
CA LYS A 197 20.65 0.88 6.66
C LYS A 197 20.16 -0.56 6.65
N LEU A 198 18.85 -0.77 6.48
CA LEU A 198 18.25 -2.10 6.48
C LEU A 198 18.28 -2.70 5.07
N GLU A 199 19.08 -3.74 4.87
CA GLU A 199 19.20 -4.42 3.57
C GLU A 199 17.89 -5.11 3.14
N ASN A 200 17.02 -5.43 4.08
CA ASN A 200 15.70 -6.02 3.84
C ASN A 200 14.57 -4.99 3.76
N CYS A 201 14.89 -3.72 3.48
CA CYS A 201 13.93 -2.64 3.28
C CYS A 201 14.12 -2.01 1.89
N LEU A 202 13.17 -2.24 0.98
CA LEU A 202 13.09 -1.55 -0.30
C LEU A 202 12.34 -0.23 -0.14
N MET A 203 12.89 0.89 -0.63
CA MET A 203 12.26 2.21 -0.54
C MET A 203 12.11 2.85 -1.93
N SER A 204 10.99 3.53 -2.19
CA SER A 204 10.71 4.26 -3.43
C SER A 204 10.38 5.75 -3.25
N PHE A 205 10.48 6.28 -2.03
CA PHE A 205 10.46 7.71 -1.71
C PHE A 205 9.24 8.47 -2.23
N HIS A 206 8.03 7.89 -2.07
CA HIS A 206 6.75 8.46 -2.49
C HIS A 206 6.72 8.80 -3.98
N CYS A 207 7.28 7.91 -4.81
CA CYS A 207 7.32 8.07 -6.26
C CYS A 207 6.78 6.85 -7.03
N ALA A 208 6.13 5.92 -6.36
CA ALA A 208 5.55 4.74 -7.00
C ALA A 208 4.42 5.07 -8.00
N ASP A 209 3.84 6.26 -7.92
CA ASP A 209 2.83 6.78 -8.85
C ASP A 209 3.34 7.93 -9.75
N LEU A 210 4.59 8.37 -9.63
CA LEU A 210 5.17 9.44 -10.45
C LEU A 210 5.55 8.94 -11.85
N THR A 211 4.54 8.53 -12.60
CA THR A 211 4.68 8.08 -14.00
C THR A 211 4.90 9.27 -14.94
N SER A 212 5.36 9.01 -16.17
CA SER A 212 5.60 10.06 -17.18
C SER A 212 4.35 10.87 -17.52
N ASP A 213 3.17 10.30 -17.35
CA ASP A 213 1.85 10.89 -17.59
C ASP A 213 1.14 11.36 -16.30
N TYR A 214 1.85 11.41 -15.17
CA TYR A 214 1.29 11.80 -13.86
C TYR A 214 0.47 13.09 -13.91
N HIS A 215 1.01 14.13 -14.57
CA HIS A 215 0.33 15.42 -14.67
C HIS A 215 -0.90 15.36 -15.57
N ASP A 216 -0.86 14.60 -16.65
CA ASP A 216 -1.98 14.42 -17.56
C ASP A 216 -3.12 13.68 -16.87
N LEU A 217 -2.82 12.61 -16.13
CA LEU A 217 -3.81 11.87 -15.32
C LEU A 217 -4.48 12.76 -14.25
N ALA A 218 -3.69 13.61 -13.57
CA ALA A 218 -4.23 14.56 -12.60
C ALA A 218 -5.11 15.63 -13.27
N LEU A 219 -4.69 16.13 -14.43
CA LEU A 219 -5.42 17.13 -15.21
C LEU A 219 -6.73 16.56 -15.76
N ASP A 220 -6.74 15.34 -16.28
CA ASP A 220 -7.93 14.66 -16.77
C ASP A 220 -8.98 14.52 -15.66
N CYS A 221 -8.55 14.14 -14.45
CA CYS A 221 -9.43 14.08 -13.29
C CYS A 221 -10.02 15.47 -12.94
N PHE A 222 -9.20 16.51 -12.96
CA PHE A 222 -9.66 17.89 -12.75
C PHE A 222 -10.66 18.35 -13.84
N ILE A 223 -10.36 18.07 -15.12
CA ILE A 223 -11.25 18.40 -16.25
C ILE A 223 -12.59 17.70 -16.08
N GLN A 224 -12.59 16.44 -15.64
CA GLN A 224 -13.82 15.70 -15.38
C GLN A 224 -14.67 16.39 -14.31
N HIS A 225 -14.09 16.78 -13.19
CA HIS A 225 -14.81 17.50 -12.13
C HIS A 225 -15.28 18.89 -12.59
N ALA A 226 -14.49 19.60 -13.41
CA ALA A 226 -14.90 20.88 -13.98
C ALA A 226 -16.12 20.75 -14.91
N LYS A 227 -16.17 19.70 -15.74
CA LYS A 227 -17.34 19.37 -16.58
C LYS A 227 -18.57 19.06 -15.73
N GLU A 228 -18.43 18.23 -14.70
CA GLU A 228 -19.52 17.92 -13.77
C GLU A 228 -20.09 19.18 -13.12
N TYR A 229 -19.21 20.11 -12.71
CA TYR A 229 -19.62 21.41 -12.16
C TYR A 229 -20.42 22.25 -13.15
N VAL A 230 -19.90 22.43 -14.37
CA VAL A 230 -20.54 23.26 -15.42
C VAL A 230 -21.89 22.68 -15.85
N GLU A 231 -21.99 21.33 -15.89
CA GLU A 231 -23.21 20.62 -16.27
C GLU A 231 -24.21 20.45 -15.13
N GLY A 232 -23.89 20.93 -13.92
CA GLY A 232 -24.75 20.78 -12.74
C GLY A 232 -24.93 19.32 -12.29
N LYS A 233 -23.99 18.45 -12.65
CA LYS A 233 -23.99 17.04 -12.26
C LYS A 233 -23.40 16.84 -10.87
N PRO A 234 -23.76 15.76 -10.17
CA PRO A 234 -23.08 15.38 -8.95
C PRO A 234 -21.59 15.12 -9.23
N PHE A 235 -20.72 15.60 -8.32
CA PHE A 235 -19.29 15.31 -8.43
C PHE A 235 -18.99 13.84 -8.18
N THR A 236 -18.09 13.30 -8.98
CA THR A 236 -17.40 12.05 -8.66
C THR A 236 -16.27 12.29 -7.65
N ASN A 237 -15.82 11.24 -6.99
CA ASN A 237 -14.67 11.30 -6.05
C ASN A 237 -14.81 12.35 -4.94
N VAL A 238 -16.03 12.56 -4.43
CA VAL A 238 -16.27 13.46 -3.30
C VAL A 238 -15.59 12.89 -2.05
N VAL A 239 -14.84 13.75 -1.38
CA VAL A 239 -14.19 13.44 -0.12
C VAL A 239 -15.18 13.60 1.03
N ASP A 240 -15.37 12.57 1.83
CA ASP A 240 -16.03 12.65 3.11
C ASP A 240 -15.09 13.34 4.11
N LYS A 241 -15.43 14.59 4.48
CA LYS A 241 -14.56 15.39 5.36
C LYS A 241 -14.48 14.87 6.79
N GLU A 242 -15.47 14.10 7.25
CA GLU A 242 -15.46 13.50 8.58
C GLU A 242 -14.59 12.24 8.59
N LEU A 243 -14.68 11.43 7.53
CA LEU A 243 -13.88 10.23 7.38
C LEU A 243 -12.43 10.52 6.91
N GLY A 244 -12.22 11.68 6.25
CA GLY A 244 -10.91 12.14 5.82
C GLY A 244 -10.44 11.62 4.43
N TYR A 245 -11.32 10.96 3.66
CA TYR A 245 -10.98 10.42 2.33
C TYR A 245 -12.20 10.20 1.44
#